data_80cbeeb0536fb0eaa6479957d52f8af7
#
_entry.id   80cbeeb0536fb0eaa6479957d52f8af7
#
_cell.length_a   1.000
_cell.length_b   1.000
_cell.length_c   1.000
_cell.angle_alpha   90.00
_cell.angle_beta   90.00
_cell.angle_gamma   90.00
#
_symmetry.space_group_name_H-M   'P 1'
#
loop_
_entity.id
_entity.type
_entity.pdbx_description
1 polymer ?
#
loop_
_entity_poly.entity_id
_entity_poly.type
_entity_poly.pdbx_seq_one_letter_code
_entity_poly.pdbx_strand_id
1 'polypeptide(L)'
;MKANVTAKGAVQLGKYLACDAFDEKMPLRVVTHAHADHMMGLRQSLRTCEKVLMTKATKDLIDVLRSPLFLMGGFVETLDYGKTLQHEEEWITFFRADHILGAAQVLVEDVEGTRIVFTGDFRIDETPVLDADVLVMEATYGSPLCKRSFRENVRDLFVSLVEEGLKQGTVYVFGYHGKLQEVMQILHKAGVKAPFVVPERVFHVSKICERHGMRLGRLMLSVEKEAKELLEGNAPCIAFYHMGSKRRVGQGSFRVYVSGWEFDSPCREFADKEYVVALSDHSDFDGLIEYVRRSKPKLVITDNFRVGHARTLVKEIRKRFGISALALPKKYG
;
A
#
# COMPACT_ATOMS: atom_id res chain seq x y z
N MET A 1 9.84 17.76 -20.05
CA MET A 1 9.99 16.48 -19.31
C MET A 1 8.84 15.54 -19.66
N LYS A 2 9.04 14.22 -19.68
CA LYS A 2 8.03 13.22 -20.10
C LYS A 2 7.72 12.25 -18.97
N ALA A 3 6.46 11.76 -18.92
CA ALA A 3 6.07 10.65 -18.05
C ALA A 3 5.34 9.57 -18.85
N ASN A 4 5.45 8.30 -18.42
CA ASN A 4 4.84 7.17 -19.10
C ASN A 4 4.64 6.00 -18.12
N VAL A 5 3.73 5.09 -18.43
CA VAL A 5 3.63 3.77 -17.79
C VAL A 5 3.85 2.71 -18.87
N THR A 6 4.87 1.89 -18.70
CA THR A 6 5.26 0.92 -19.70
C THR A 6 4.38 -0.34 -19.67
N ALA A 7 4.42 -1.15 -20.73
CA ALA A 7 3.71 -2.43 -20.76
C ALA A 7 4.19 -3.45 -19.69
N LYS A 8 5.35 -3.21 -19.08
CA LYS A 8 5.91 -4.01 -17.98
C LYS A 8 5.64 -3.40 -16.59
N GLY A 9 4.87 -2.29 -16.51
CA GLY A 9 4.47 -1.64 -15.27
C GLY A 9 5.48 -0.65 -14.69
N ALA A 10 6.55 -0.33 -15.40
CA ALA A 10 7.46 0.72 -14.97
C ALA A 10 6.83 2.09 -15.20
N VAL A 11 6.79 2.90 -14.17
CA VAL A 11 6.35 4.31 -14.23
C VAL A 11 7.60 5.16 -14.46
N GLN A 12 7.75 5.65 -15.70
CA GLN A 12 8.86 6.49 -16.12
C GLN A 12 8.56 7.95 -15.76
N LEU A 13 9.49 8.60 -15.06
CA LEU A 13 9.41 10.02 -14.68
C LEU A 13 10.69 10.71 -15.16
N GLY A 14 10.53 11.73 -15.98
CA GLY A 14 11.67 12.44 -16.56
C GLY A 14 12.48 11.58 -17.54
N LYS A 15 13.80 11.78 -17.54
CA LYS A 15 14.74 11.09 -18.45
C LYS A 15 15.41 9.88 -17.81
N TYR A 16 15.52 9.86 -16.47
CA TYR A 16 16.45 8.97 -15.78
C TYR A 16 15.77 8.00 -14.80
N LEU A 17 14.49 8.20 -14.45
CA LEU A 17 13.87 7.48 -13.36
C LEU A 17 12.74 6.54 -13.81
N ALA A 18 12.77 5.29 -13.33
CA ALA A 18 11.65 4.36 -13.35
C ALA A 18 11.19 4.02 -11.94
N CYS A 19 9.88 4.05 -11.67
CA CYS A 19 9.29 3.60 -10.41
C CYS A 19 8.61 2.23 -10.59
N ASP A 20 8.67 1.40 -9.55
CA ASP A 20 7.85 0.22 -9.26
C ASP A 20 7.94 -0.98 -10.21
N ALA A 21 8.59 -0.87 -11.37
CA ALA A 21 9.01 -1.99 -12.19
C ALA A 21 10.33 -1.69 -12.89
N PHE A 22 11.05 -2.72 -13.31
CA PHE A 22 12.33 -2.58 -14.02
C PHE A 22 12.13 -2.02 -15.43
N ASP A 23 12.98 -1.08 -15.80
CA ASP A 23 13.11 -0.56 -17.16
C ASP A 23 14.60 -0.45 -17.52
N GLU A 24 15.01 -1.11 -18.60
CA GLU A 24 16.41 -1.17 -19.02
C GLU A 24 16.99 0.16 -19.51
N LYS A 25 16.11 1.12 -19.83
CA LYS A 25 16.50 2.44 -20.35
C LYS A 25 16.72 3.47 -19.24
N MET A 26 16.33 3.14 -18.00
CA MET A 26 16.36 4.06 -16.87
C MET A 26 17.50 3.69 -15.91
N PRO A 27 18.48 4.60 -15.72
CA PRO A 27 19.60 4.34 -14.82
C PRO A 27 19.20 4.31 -13.34
N LEU A 28 18.12 5.03 -12.98
CA LEU A 28 17.61 5.08 -11.63
C LEU A 28 16.31 4.29 -11.48
N ARG A 29 16.20 3.59 -10.34
CA ARG A 29 15.00 2.90 -9.93
C ARG A 29 14.49 3.43 -8.61
N VAL A 30 13.18 3.71 -8.49
CA VAL A 30 12.51 3.90 -7.20
C VAL A 30 11.60 2.72 -6.90
N VAL A 31 11.59 2.25 -5.65
CA VAL A 31 10.55 1.39 -5.09
C VAL A 31 9.73 2.25 -4.12
N THR A 32 8.49 2.57 -4.51
CA THR A 32 7.63 3.45 -3.71
C THR A 32 7.22 2.82 -2.39
N HIS A 33 6.97 1.50 -2.37
CA HIS A 33 6.64 0.74 -1.16
C HIS A 33 6.83 -0.77 -1.37
N ALA A 34 6.70 -1.56 -0.29
CA ALA A 34 7.11 -2.96 -0.27
C ALA A 34 6.00 -3.98 -0.68
N HIS A 35 5.00 -3.58 -1.47
CA HIS A 35 4.06 -4.53 -2.08
C HIS A 35 4.68 -5.22 -3.29
N ALA A 36 4.24 -6.45 -3.57
CA ALA A 36 4.89 -7.31 -4.56
C ALA A 36 4.85 -6.76 -5.98
N ASP A 37 3.76 -6.13 -6.38
CA ASP A 37 3.52 -5.52 -7.68
C ASP A 37 4.28 -4.19 -7.89
N HIS A 38 4.83 -3.61 -6.81
CA HIS A 38 5.73 -2.45 -6.83
C HIS A 38 7.22 -2.84 -6.78
N MET A 39 7.51 -4.13 -6.58
CA MET A 39 8.87 -4.69 -6.58
C MET A 39 9.19 -5.51 -7.85
N MET A 40 8.42 -5.34 -8.93
CA MET A 40 8.59 -6.10 -10.17
C MET A 40 9.96 -5.84 -10.80
N GLY A 41 10.70 -6.91 -11.11
CA GLY A 41 12.04 -6.81 -11.71
C GLY A 41 13.11 -6.21 -10.79
N LEU A 42 12.88 -6.11 -9.46
CA LEU A 42 13.84 -5.51 -8.54
C LEU A 42 15.21 -6.19 -8.57
N ARG A 43 15.27 -7.53 -8.73
CA ARG A 43 16.54 -8.24 -8.88
C ARG A 43 17.33 -7.79 -10.13
N GLN A 44 16.64 -7.46 -11.22
CA GLN A 44 17.26 -6.91 -12.42
C GLN A 44 17.77 -5.50 -12.16
N SER A 45 16.95 -4.63 -11.54
CA SER A 45 17.36 -3.28 -11.16
C SER A 45 18.61 -3.27 -10.28
N LEU A 46 18.72 -4.18 -9.30
CA LEU A 46 19.91 -4.31 -8.44
C LEU A 46 21.19 -4.69 -9.19
N ARG A 47 21.08 -5.25 -10.39
CA ARG A 47 22.23 -5.65 -11.21
C ARG A 47 22.63 -4.62 -12.27
N THR A 48 21.69 -3.79 -12.69
CA THR A 48 21.86 -2.97 -13.90
C THR A 48 21.64 -1.48 -13.68
N CYS A 49 20.81 -1.08 -12.70
CA CYS A 49 20.63 0.33 -12.39
C CYS A 49 21.83 0.90 -11.62
N GLU A 50 22.15 2.15 -11.87
CA GLU A 50 23.17 2.88 -11.13
C GLU A 50 22.80 3.03 -9.67
N LYS A 51 21.49 3.30 -9.38
CA LYS A 51 20.96 3.37 -8.04
C LYS A 51 19.53 2.83 -7.96
N VAL A 52 19.23 2.18 -6.83
CA VAL A 52 17.88 1.79 -6.43
C VAL A 52 17.51 2.58 -5.18
N LEU A 53 16.52 3.46 -5.31
CA LEU A 53 16.11 4.40 -4.27
C LEU A 53 14.82 3.92 -3.60
N MET A 54 14.74 4.07 -2.29
CA MET A 54 13.54 3.79 -1.49
C MET A 54 13.66 4.46 -0.12
N THR A 55 12.59 4.50 0.64
CA THR A 55 12.68 4.92 2.04
C THR A 55 13.39 3.87 2.89
N LYS A 56 13.96 4.27 4.03
CA LYS A 56 14.59 3.33 4.98
C LYS A 56 13.60 2.24 5.43
N ALA A 57 12.35 2.62 5.68
CA ALA A 57 11.31 1.69 6.10
C ALA A 57 10.95 0.68 5.00
N THR A 58 10.82 1.12 3.75
CA THR A 58 10.61 0.24 2.60
C THR A 58 11.77 -0.75 2.45
N LYS A 59 13.03 -0.29 2.60
CA LYS A 59 14.21 -1.16 2.59
C LYS A 59 14.13 -2.24 3.65
N ASP A 60 13.87 -1.85 4.90
CA ASP A 60 13.81 -2.78 6.03
C ASP A 60 12.68 -3.83 5.86
N LEU A 61 11.54 -3.42 5.29
CA LEU A 61 10.45 -4.35 4.95
C LEU A 61 10.87 -5.33 3.83
N ILE A 62 11.55 -4.88 2.79
CA ILE A 62 12.03 -5.74 1.70
C ILE A 62 13.05 -6.76 2.21
N ASP A 63 13.96 -6.37 3.10
CA ASP A 63 14.94 -7.26 3.73
C ASP A 63 14.25 -8.44 4.46
N VAL A 64 13.12 -8.18 5.12
CA VAL A 64 12.32 -9.22 5.79
C VAL A 64 11.46 -10.03 4.80
N LEU A 65 10.84 -9.36 3.83
CA LEU A 65 9.92 -10.00 2.89
C LEU A 65 10.63 -10.87 1.85
N ARG A 66 11.91 -10.63 1.56
CA ARG A 66 12.69 -11.35 0.55
C ARG A 66 13.81 -12.17 1.18
N SER A 67 14.83 -11.53 1.65
CA SER A 67 15.99 -12.08 2.36
C SER A 67 16.89 -10.91 2.74
N PRO A 68 17.57 -10.91 3.89
CA PRO A 68 18.53 -9.87 4.25
C PRO A 68 19.64 -9.62 3.22
N LEU A 69 20.01 -10.66 2.46
CA LEU A 69 21.05 -10.59 1.43
C LEU A 69 20.50 -10.10 0.07
N PHE A 70 19.18 -9.98 -0.08
CA PHE A 70 18.57 -9.69 -1.37
C PHE A 70 18.98 -8.31 -1.92
N LEU A 71 19.05 -7.30 -1.06
CA LEU A 71 19.40 -5.92 -1.44
C LEU A 71 20.92 -5.65 -1.46
N MET A 72 21.76 -6.60 -1.02
CA MET A 72 23.21 -6.41 -0.96
C MET A 72 23.89 -6.44 -2.34
N GLY A 73 23.20 -6.87 -3.38
CA GLY A 73 23.76 -7.03 -4.74
C GLY A 73 23.75 -5.77 -5.60
N GLY A 74 23.37 -4.60 -5.07
CA GLY A 74 23.25 -3.39 -5.87
C GLY A 74 23.44 -2.11 -5.04
N PHE A 75 23.53 -0.99 -5.75
CA PHE A 75 23.64 0.33 -5.12
C PHE A 75 22.26 0.79 -4.62
N VAL A 76 21.89 0.35 -3.42
CA VAL A 76 20.66 0.74 -2.74
C VAL A 76 20.92 1.95 -1.87
N GLU A 77 20.26 3.05 -2.16
CA GLU A 77 20.33 4.29 -1.40
C GLU A 77 18.96 4.59 -0.78
N THR A 78 18.95 4.96 0.49
CA THR A 78 17.71 5.36 1.18
C THR A 78 17.56 6.87 1.16
N LEU A 79 16.35 7.34 0.82
CA LEU A 79 16.03 8.76 0.78
C LEU A 79 14.90 9.05 1.77
N ASP A 80 15.13 9.97 2.69
CA ASP A 80 14.12 10.42 3.65
C ASP A 80 13.09 11.34 3.00
N TYR A 81 11.88 11.40 3.56
CA TYR A 81 10.86 12.32 3.09
C TYR A 81 11.32 13.77 3.15
N GLY A 82 11.04 14.54 2.11
CA GLY A 82 11.45 15.94 1.95
C GLY A 82 12.93 16.14 1.62
N LYS A 83 13.71 15.07 1.54
CA LYS A 83 15.10 15.14 1.04
C LYS A 83 15.12 14.94 -0.47
N THR A 84 16.04 15.65 -1.11
CA THR A 84 16.17 15.67 -2.57
C THR A 84 17.51 15.05 -2.98
N LEU A 85 17.46 14.13 -3.94
CA LEU A 85 18.61 13.62 -4.67
C LEU A 85 18.68 14.31 -6.02
N GLN A 86 19.81 14.90 -6.36
CA GLN A 86 20.08 15.39 -7.70
C GLN A 86 20.73 14.27 -8.53
N HIS A 87 20.24 14.07 -9.75
CA HIS A 87 20.86 13.22 -10.76
C HIS A 87 20.78 13.95 -12.10
N GLU A 88 21.96 14.27 -12.64
CA GLU A 88 22.09 15.12 -13.82
C GLU A 88 21.29 16.43 -13.66
N GLU A 89 20.39 16.72 -14.59
CA GLU A 89 19.52 17.90 -14.59
C GLU A 89 18.14 17.68 -13.93
N GLU A 90 17.99 16.62 -13.17
CA GLU A 90 16.72 16.31 -12.47
C GLU A 90 16.92 16.17 -10.96
N TRP A 91 15.92 16.63 -10.18
CA TRP A 91 15.84 16.52 -8.73
C TRP A 91 14.71 15.59 -8.33
N ILE A 92 15.03 14.57 -7.55
CA ILE A 92 14.11 13.54 -7.10
C ILE A 92 13.85 13.73 -5.61
N THR A 93 12.58 13.95 -5.22
CA THR A 93 12.19 14.15 -3.83
C THR A 93 11.08 13.19 -3.46
N PHE A 94 11.20 12.54 -2.28
CA PHE A 94 10.16 11.68 -1.73
C PHE A 94 9.26 12.45 -0.78
N PHE A 95 7.97 12.21 -0.89
CA PHE A 95 6.96 12.67 0.06
C PHE A 95 6.19 11.47 0.61
N ARG A 96 5.71 11.58 1.85
CA ARG A 96 4.92 10.51 2.44
C ARG A 96 3.66 10.23 1.61
N ALA A 97 3.37 8.95 1.40
CA ALA A 97 2.07 8.48 0.98
C ALA A 97 1.43 7.71 2.15
N ASP A 98 0.18 8.00 2.49
CA ASP A 98 -0.56 7.25 3.49
C ASP A 98 -1.08 5.96 2.87
N HIS A 99 -0.30 4.90 3.00
CA HIS A 99 -0.59 3.56 2.48
C HIS A 99 -0.05 2.52 3.46
N ILE A 100 1.13 2.00 3.23
CA ILE A 100 1.84 1.15 4.19
C ILE A 100 3.07 1.87 4.72
N LEU A 101 3.70 1.31 5.76
CA LEU A 101 4.94 1.85 6.30
C LEU A 101 5.98 2.05 5.18
N GLY A 102 6.55 3.25 5.11
CA GLY A 102 7.59 3.62 4.15
C GLY A 102 7.08 4.01 2.75
N ALA A 103 5.78 3.98 2.50
CA ALA A 103 5.23 4.36 1.21
C ALA A 103 5.51 5.82 0.85
N ALA A 104 5.88 6.06 -0.41
CA ALA A 104 6.31 7.36 -0.89
C ALA A 104 5.64 7.76 -2.20
N GLN A 105 5.25 9.04 -2.28
CA GLN A 105 5.09 9.76 -3.54
C GLN A 105 6.45 10.17 -4.06
N VAL A 106 6.60 10.29 -5.36
CA VAL A 106 7.85 10.68 -6.02
C VAL A 106 7.62 11.93 -6.85
N LEU A 107 8.32 13.00 -6.50
CA LEU A 107 8.40 14.22 -7.30
C LEU A 107 9.71 14.22 -8.08
N VAL A 108 9.64 14.46 -9.38
CA VAL A 108 10.80 14.78 -10.23
C VAL A 108 10.62 16.18 -10.79
N GLU A 109 11.64 17.02 -10.61
CA GLU A 109 11.67 18.39 -11.10
C GLU A 109 12.89 18.59 -12.00
N ASP A 110 12.76 19.29 -13.15
CA ASP A 110 13.86 19.59 -14.05
C ASP A 110 14.33 21.05 -13.91
N VAL A 111 15.39 21.39 -14.63
CA VAL A 111 16.00 22.75 -14.64
C VAL A 111 15.02 23.85 -15.09
N GLU A 112 13.96 23.52 -15.79
CA GLU A 112 12.92 24.46 -16.23
C GLU A 112 11.81 24.61 -15.18
N GLY A 113 11.90 23.89 -14.06
CA GLY A 113 10.89 23.85 -13.00
C GLY A 113 9.66 23.03 -13.36
N THR A 114 9.73 22.17 -14.39
CA THR A 114 8.63 21.25 -14.72
C THR A 114 8.54 20.15 -13.68
N ARG A 115 7.36 19.94 -13.12
CA ARG A 115 7.12 19.02 -12.01
C ARG A 115 6.31 17.81 -12.47
N ILE A 116 6.88 16.60 -12.33
CA ILE A 116 6.17 15.34 -12.50
C ILE A 116 6.02 14.68 -11.14
N VAL A 117 4.80 14.33 -10.77
CA VAL A 117 4.49 13.60 -9.54
C VAL A 117 3.96 12.23 -9.88
N PHE A 118 4.50 11.20 -9.23
CA PHE A 118 3.88 9.87 -9.14
C PHE A 118 3.39 9.66 -7.72
N THR A 119 2.11 9.39 -7.57
CA THR A 119 1.49 9.24 -6.23
C THR A 119 1.96 8.00 -5.49
N GLY A 120 2.44 6.96 -6.19
CA GLY A 120 2.39 5.60 -5.64
C GLY A 120 0.94 5.26 -5.26
N ASP A 121 0.76 4.28 -4.38
CA ASP A 121 -0.53 3.97 -3.79
C ASP A 121 -0.76 4.82 -2.54
N PHE A 122 -1.99 5.34 -2.34
CA PHE A 122 -2.23 6.29 -1.25
C PHE A 122 -3.69 6.36 -0.79
N ARG A 123 -3.89 6.76 0.47
CA ARG A 123 -5.14 7.38 0.96
C ARG A 123 -4.95 8.89 1.00
N ILE A 124 -5.98 9.63 0.62
CA ILE A 124 -5.93 11.10 0.56
C ILE A 124 -5.82 11.75 1.96
N ASP A 125 -6.32 11.07 3.00
CA ASP A 125 -6.53 11.66 4.33
C ASP A 125 -5.24 12.24 4.95
N GLU A 126 -4.13 11.48 4.93
CA GLU A 126 -2.84 11.90 5.47
C GLU A 126 -1.74 12.07 4.40
N THR A 127 -2.10 12.02 3.13
CA THR A 127 -1.16 12.20 2.02
C THR A 127 -1.12 13.67 1.60
N PRO A 128 0.04 14.34 1.65
CA PRO A 128 0.17 15.69 1.13
C PRO A 128 -0.08 15.71 -0.38
N VAL A 129 -0.96 16.59 -0.83
CA VAL A 129 -1.20 16.78 -2.25
C VAL A 129 -0.12 17.71 -2.81
N LEU A 130 0.56 17.27 -3.84
CA LEU A 130 1.64 17.98 -4.49
C LEU A 130 1.16 18.67 -5.76
N ASP A 131 1.56 19.92 -5.97
CA ASP A 131 1.36 20.58 -7.26
C ASP A 131 2.21 19.90 -8.33
N ALA A 132 1.61 19.64 -9.51
CA ALA A 132 2.27 18.94 -10.60
C ALA A 132 1.86 19.49 -11.96
N ASP A 133 2.81 19.60 -12.90
CA ASP A 133 2.47 19.80 -14.32
C ASP A 133 1.97 18.48 -14.94
N VAL A 134 2.60 17.37 -14.57
CA VAL A 134 2.18 16.02 -14.98
C VAL A 134 2.00 15.16 -13.73
N LEU A 135 0.79 14.66 -13.56
CA LEU A 135 0.44 13.75 -12.47
C LEU A 135 0.31 12.32 -13.00
N VAL A 136 1.15 11.43 -12.53
CA VAL A 136 0.98 9.97 -12.70
C VAL A 136 0.36 9.42 -11.42
N MET A 137 -0.75 8.69 -11.50
CA MET A 137 -1.47 8.26 -10.31
C MET A 137 -2.03 6.85 -10.41
N GLU A 138 -2.18 6.21 -9.26
CA GLU A 138 -2.93 4.96 -9.14
C GLU A 138 -4.38 5.13 -9.60
N ALA A 139 -5.04 4.01 -9.88
CA ALA A 139 -6.44 3.99 -10.28
C ALA A 139 -7.20 2.78 -9.72
N THR A 140 -6.78 2.27 -8.57
CA THR A 140 -7.34 1.08 -7.92
C THR A 140 -8.86 1.21 -7.81
N TYR A 141 -9.33 2.30 -7.26
CA TYR A 141 -10.77 2.60 -7.13
C TYR A 141 -11.23 3.74 -8.05
N GLY A 142 -10.70 3.78 -9.27
CA GLY A 142 -10.96 4.84 -10.26
C GLY A 142 -12.35 4.82 -10.90
N SER A 143 -13.31 4.08 -10.36
CA SER A 143 -14.71 4.05 -10.83
C SER A 143 -15.63 4.79 -9.85
N PRO A 144 -16.64 5.56 -10.36
CA PRO A 144 -17.67 6.15 -9.50
C PRO A 144 -18.42 5.15 -8.60
N LEU A 145 -18.40 3.85 -8.95
CA LEU A 145 -18.96 2.77 -8.14
C LEU A 145 -18.09 2.44 -6.91
N CYS A 146 -16.84 2.89 -6.89
CA CYS A 146 -15.90 2.62 -5.81
C CYS A 146 -15.90 3.76 -4.78
N LYS A 147 -17.06 4.19 -4.32
CA LYS A 147 -17.24 5.20 -3.28
C LYS A 147 -17.64 4.56 -1.96
N ARG A 148 -17.17 5.11 -0.85
CA ARG A 148 -17.54 4.69 0.50
C ARG A 148 -18.25 5.82 1.22
N SER A 149 -19.54 5.59 1.57
CA SER A 149 -20.33 6.56 2.36
C SER A 149 -20.14 6.43 3.87
N PHE A 150 -19.40 5.40 4.32
CA PHE A 150 -19.29 4.97 5.71
C PHE A 150 -17.89 5.12 6.33
N ARG A 151 -17.06 6.06 5.88
CA ARG A 151 -15.63 6.18 6.26
C ARG A 151 -15.40 6.35 7.76
N GLU A 152 -16.30 7.01 8.46
CA GLU A 152 -16.09 7.47 9.82
C GLU A 152 -16.16 6.36 10.88
N ASN A 153 -16.94 5.30 10.62
CA ASN A 153 -17.27 4.28 11.64
C ASN A 153 -16.60 2.92 11.45
N VAL A 154 -15.82 2.72 10.37
CA VAL A 154 -15.30 1.39 10.04
C VAL A 154 -14.30 0.87 11.06
N ARG A 155 -13.48 1.75 11.66
CA ARG A 155 -12.48 1.36 12.67
C ARG A 155 -13.17 0.93 13.97
N ASP A 156 -14.16 1.67 14.42
CA ASP A 156 -14.90 1.36 15.65
C ASP A 156 -15.73 0.08 15.48
N LEU A 157 -16.36 -0.09 14.31
CA LEU A 157 -17.07 -1.32 13.96
C LEU A 157 -16.13 -2.53 13.94
N PHE A 158 -14.91 -2.38 13.40
CA PHE A 158 -13.91 -3.44 13.42
C PHE A 158 -13.51 -3.84 14.84
N VAL A 159 -13.29 -2.87 15.73
CA VAL A 159 -12.97 -3.12 17.14
C VAL A 159 -14.13 -3.87 17.82
N SER A 160 -15.36 -3.36 17.70
CA SER A 160 -16.56 -3.98 18.30
C SER A 160 -16.77 -5.40 17.77
N LEU A 161 -16.57 -5.63 16.48
CA LEU A 161 -16.68 -6.96 15.86
C LEU A 161 -15.64 -7.95 16.44
N VAL A 162 -14.39 -7.49 16.60
CA VAL A 162 -13.33 -8.32 17.20
C VAL A 162 -13.63 -8.63 18.66
N GLU A 163 -14.09 -7.64 19.45
CA GLU A 163 -14.47 -7.84 20.85
C GLU A 163 -15.63 -8.83 20.99
N GLU A 164 -16.62 -8.80 20.09
CA GLU A 164 -17.71 -9.77 20.08
C GLU A 164 -17.19 -11.19 19.72
N GLY A 165 -16.31 -11.30 18.73
CA GLY A 165 -15.67 -12.56 18.38
C GLY A 165 -14.86 -13.17 19.53
N LEU A 166 -14.15 -12.33 20.31
CA LEU A 166 -13.36 -12.77 21.47
C LEU A 166 -14.20 -13.37 22.59
N LYS A 167 -15.47 -13.05 22.70
CA LYS A 167 -16.40 -13.72 23.65
C LYS A 167 -16.69 -15.17 23.22
N GLN A 168 -16.49 -15.50 21.95
CA GLN A 168 -16.71 -16.84 21.39
C GLN A 168 -15.41 -17.66 21.28
N GLY A 169 -14.23 -17.05 21.51
CA GLY A 169 -12.93 -17.69 21.46
C GLY A 169 -11.92 -16.94 20.59
N THR A 170 -11.16 -17.69 19.79
CA THR A 170 -10.13 -17.13 18.90
C THR A 170 -10.75 -16.40 17.71
N VAL A 171 -10.31 -15.16 17.46
CA VAL A 171 -10.69 -14.38 16.27
C VAL A 171 -9.56 -14.43 15.24
N TYR A 172 -9.84 -14.89 14.03
CA TYR A 172 -8.91 -14.92 12.92
C TYR A 172 -9.08 -13.70 12.03
N VAL A 173 -8.03 -12.87 11.92
CA VAL A 173 -8.03 -11.67 11.08
C VAL A 173 -7.13 -11.89 9.86
N PHE A 174 -7.69 -11.69 8.65
CA PHE A 174 -6.99 -11.87 7.38
C PHE A 174 -6.80 -10.54 6.65
N GLY A 175 -5.58 -10.29 6.21
CA GLY A 175 -5.22 -9.09 5.45
C GLY A 175 -3.88 -9.23 4.74
N TYR A 176 -3.47 -8.21 4.01
CA TYR A 176 -2.12 -8.12 3.44
C TYR A 176 -1.14 -7.46 4.42
N HIS A 177 0.15 -7.58 4.15
CA HIS A 177 1.19 -6.86 4.91
C HIS A 177 0.95 -5.35 4.81
N GLY A 178 1.21 -4.61 5.88
CA GLY A 178 0.81 -3.22 6.04
C GLY A 178 -0.58 -3.12 6.66
N LYS A 179 -1.61 -3.70 6.03
CA LYS A 179 -2.98 -3.72 6.54
C LYS A 179 -3.10 -4.48 7.86
N LEU A 180 -2.45 -5.65 7.98
CA LEU A 180 -2.42 -6.40 9.24
C LEU A 180 -1.83 -5.55 10.38
N GLN A 181 -0.75 -4.82 10.13
CA GLN A 181 -0.12 -3.97 11.14
C GLN A 181 -0.99 -2.74 11.47
N GLU A 182 -1.70 -2.18 10.49
CA GLU A 182 -2.68 -1.11 10.74
C GLU A 182 -3.79 -1.58 11.70
N VAL A 183 -4.40 -2.73 11.44
CA VAL A 183 -5.49 -3.23 12.29
C VAL A 183 -5.01 -3.68 13.68
N MET A 184 -3.78 -4.23 13.79
CA MET A 184 -3.13 -4.46 15.09
C MET A 184 -3.00 -3.14 15.88
N GLN A 185 -2.56 -2.06 15.24
CA GLN A 185 -2.44 -0.75 15.86
C GLN A 185 -3.80 -0.19 16.27
N ILE A 186 -4.86 -0.37 15.46
CA ILE A 186 -6.23 0.03 15.78
C ILE A 186 -6.69 -0.67 17.07
N LEU A 187 -6.56 -1.99 17.14
CA LEU A 187 -6.96 -2.78 18.31
C LEU A 187 -6.15 -2.42 19.56
N HIS A 188 -4.83 -2.22 19.40
CA HIS A 188 -3.96 -1.79 20.49
C HIS A 188 -4.37 -0.41 21.05
N LYS A 189 -4.64 0.57 20.15
CA LYS A 189 -5.11 1.91 20.54
C LYS A 189 -6.49 1.88 21.20
N ALA A 190 -7.37 0.97 20.80
CA ALA A 190 -8.67 0.74 21.42
C ALA A 190 -8.59 0.06 22.79
N GLY A 191 -7.39 -0.40 23.19
CA GLY A 191 -7.17 -1.02 24.51
C GLY A 191 -7.52 -2.51 24.58
N VAL A 192 -7.69 -3.19 23.45
CA VAL A 192 -7.91 -4.64 23.40
C VAL A 192 -6.72 -5.37 24.02
N LYS A 193 -6.99 -6.21 25.04
CA LYS A 193 -5.95 -6.87 25.86
C LYS A 193 -5.61 -8.29 25.42
N ALA A 194 -6.40 -8.86 24.51
CA ALA A 194 -6.15 -10.19 23.99
C ALA A 194 -4.76 -10.28 23.31
N PRO A 195 -4.01 -11.38 23.48
CA PRO A 195 -2.72 -11.55 22.82
C PRO A 195 -2.90 -11.68 21.29
N PHE A 196 -1.92 -11.17 20.54
CA PHE A 196 -1.89 -11.24 19.09
C PHE A 196 -0.99 -12.40 18.65
N VAL A 197 -1.58 -13.43 18.08
CA VAL A 197 -0.85 -14.60 17.57
C VAL A 197 -0.59 -14.41 16.08
N VAL A 198 0.67 -14.56 15.67
CA VAL A 198 1.11 -14.28 14.30
C VAL A 198 2.10 -15.34 13.80
N PRO A 199 2.05 -15.75 12.52
CA PRO A 199 3.10 -16.57 11.92
C PRO A 199 4.39 -15.74 11.74
N GLU A 200 5.51 -16.44 11.62
CA GLU A 200 6.86 -15.89 11.58
C GLU A 200 7.01 -14.67 10.65
N ARG A 201 6.51 -14.78 9.42
CA ARG A 201 6.61 -13.70 8.44
C ARG A 201 5.84 -12.43 8.87
N VAL A 202 4.64 -12.59 9.42
CA VAL A 202 3.86 -11.46 9.95
C VAL A 202 4.55 -10.88 11.17
N PHE A 203 5.13 -11.73 12.05
CA PHE A 203 5.90 -11.30 13.20
C PHE A 203 7.08 -10.41 12.80
N HIS A 204 7.92 -10.86 11.87
CA HIS A 204 9.08 -10.09 11.44
C HIS A 204 8.69 -8.76 10.77
N VAL A 205 7.66 -8.73 9.91
CA VAL A 205 7.12 -7.48 9.34
C VAL A 205 6.64 -6.55 10.44
N SER A 206 5.92 -7.08 11.44
CA SER A 206 5.42 -6.30 12.57
C SER A 206 6.56 -5.72 13.43
N LYS A 207 7.66 -6.49 13.63
CA LYS A 207 8.85 -5.98 14.31
C LYS A 207 9.56 -4.85 13.55
N ILE A 208 9.53 -4.85 12.21
CA ILE A 208 9.96 -3.68 11.44
C ILE A 208 9.04 -2.50 11.73
N CYS A 209 7.73 -2.70 11.68
CA CYS A 209 6.78 -1.62 11.95
C CYS A 209 6.96 -1.01 13.35
N GLU A 210 7.21 -1.84 14.37
CA GLU A 210 7.53 -1.37 15.73
C GLU A 210 8.84 -0.56 15.78
N ARG A 211 9.88 -0.98 15.09
CA ARG A 211 11.16 -0.22 14.99
C ARG A 211 10.98 1.15 14.35
N HIS A 212 9.98 1.30 13.47
CA HIS A 212 9.60 2.57 12.86
C HIS A 212 8.47 3.31 13.60
N GLY A 213 8.21 2.96 14.88
CA GLY A 213 7.37 3.72 15.78
C GLY A 213 5.90 3.29 15.86
N MET A 214 5.48 2.23 15.15
CA MET A 214 4.14 1.68 15.34
C MET A 214 4.03 0.95 16.69
N ARG A 215 2.87 1.03 17.33
CA ARG A 215 2.56 0.30 18.58
C ARG A 215 1.51 -0.75 18.28
N LEU A 216 1.92 -2.03 18.27
CA LEU A 216 1.09 -3.13 17.76
C LEU A 216 0.49 -4.03 18.84
N GLY A 217 0.89 -3.86 20.12
CA GLY A 217 0.45 -4.72 21.23
C GLY A 217 1.38 -5.92 21.46
N ARG A 218 0.93 -6.92 22.26
CA ARG A 218 1.71 -8.11 22.59
C ARG A 218 1.65 -9.12 21.44
N LEU A 219 2.73 -9.28 20.71
CA LEU A 219 2.87 -10.26 19.63
C LEU A 219 3.45 -11.58 20.18
N MET A 220 2.86 -12.71 19.78
CA MET A 220 3.31 -14.06 20.05
C MET A 220 3.48 -14.83 18.74
N LEU A 221 4.57 -15.58 18.59
CA LEU A 221 4.75 -16.45 17.43
C LEU A 221 3.79 -17.65 17.51
N SER A 222 3.08 -17.95 16.43
CA SER A 222 2.13 -19.07 16.35
C SER A 222 2.76 -20.45 16.57
N VAL A 223 4.09 -20.55 16.55
CA VAL A 223 4.86 -21.79 16.81
C VAL A 223 5.23 -21.95 18.29
N GLU A 224 5.10 -20.90 19.10
CA GLU A 224 5.34 -20.96 20.55
C GLU A 224 4.31 -21.84 21.24
N LYS A 225 4.71 -22.51 22.31
CA LYS A 225 3.85 -23.44 23.05
C LYS A 225 2.57 -22.77 23.54
N GLU A 226 2.70 -21.61 24.20
CA GLU A 226 1.56 -20.82 24.70
C GLU A 226 0.59 -20.43 23.57
N ALA A 227 1.10 -20.00 22.42
CA ALA A 227 0.27 -19.62 21.26
C ALA A 227 -0.48 -20.83 20.68
N LYS A 228 0.14 -22.00 20.61
CA LYS A 228 -0.50 -23.24 20.17
C LYS A 228 -1.62 -23.64 21.12
N GLU A 229 -1.37 -23.61 22.43
CA GLU A 229 -2.37 -23.94 23.46
C GLU A 229 -3.59 -23.00 23.35
N LEU A 230 -3.38 -21.70 23.11
CA LEU A 230 -4.47 -20.73 22.88
C LEU A 230 -5.31 -21.10 21.63
N LEU A 231 -4.64 -21.37 20.50
CA LEU A 231 -5.32 -21.68 19.24
C LEU A 231 -6.06 -23.02 19.27
N GLU A 232 -5.44 -24.07 19.83
CA GLU A 232 -6.03 -25.42 19.93
C GLU A 232 -7.20 -25.45 20.92
N GLY A 233 -7.08 -24.69 22.03
CA GLY A 233 -8.14 -24.55 23.03
C GLY A 233 -9.22 -23.54 22.66
N ASN A 234 -9.16 -22.91 21.48
CA ASN A 234 -10.03 -21.82 21.08
C ASN A 234 -10.15 -20.72 22.17
N ALA A 235 -9.03 -20.42 22.83
CA ALA A 235 -9.01 -19.41 23.87
C ALA A 235 -9.08 -17.97 23.28
N PRO A 236 -9.58 -16.99 24.02
CA PRO A 236 -9.66 -15.60 23.54
C PRO A 236 -8.29 -15.03 23.15
N CYS A 237 -7.98 -15.04 21.86
CA CYS A 237 -6.81 -14.41 21.26
C CYS A 237 -7.14 -13.93 19.85
N ILE A 238 -6.28 -13.10 19.25
CA ILE A 238 -6.48 -12.60 17.89
C ILE A 238 -5.35 -13.14 17.01
N ALA A 239 -5.68 -13.98 16.05
CA ALA A 239 -4.74 -14.64 15.16
C ALA A 239 -4.71 -13.93 13.80
N PHE A 240 -3.59 -13.26 13.47
CA PHE A 240 -3.45 -12.49 12.24
C PHE A 240 -2.71 -13.29 11.18
N TYR A 241 -3.35 -13.49 10.05
CA TYR A 241 -2.79 -14.24 8.94
C TYR A 241 -2.87 -13.47 7.62
N HIS A 242 -1.88 -13.69 6.76
CA HIS A 242 -1.92 -13.18 5.40
C HIS A 242 -3.12 -13.74 4.63
N MET A 243 -3.76 -12.92 3.79
CA MET A 243 -4.95 -13.27 3.00
C MET A 243 -4.79 -14.60 2.22
N GLY A 244 -3.59 -14.94 1.78
CA GLY A 244 -3.27 -16.22 1.13
C GLY A 244 -3.47 -17.47 2.01
N SER A 245 -3.57 -17.31 3.33
CA SER A 245 -3.78 -18.43 4.28
C SER A 245 -5.24 -18.71 4.59
N LYS A 246 -6.18 -17.88 4.12
CA LYS A 246 -7.60 -17.93 4.47
C LYS A 246 -8.30 -19.30 4.27
N ARG A 247 -7.80 -20.10 3.33
CA ARG A 247 -8.38 -21.44 3.05
C ARG A 247 -7.86 -22.55 3.98
N ARG A 248 -6.82 -22.29 4.77
CA ARG A 248 -6.09 -23.30 5.55
C ARG A 248 -6.20 -23.11 7.06
N VAL A 249 -6.58 -21.91 7.50
CA VAL A 249 -6.50 -21.52 8.91
C VAL A 249 -7.84 -21.02 9.41
N GLY A 250 -8.18 -21.39 10.65
CA GLY A 250 -9.36 -20.87 11.36
C GLY A 250 -10.71 -21.30 10.78
N GLN A 251 -10.81 -22.44 10.11
CA GLN A 251 -12.06 -22.94 9.58
C GLN A 251 -13.05 -23.21 10.71
N GLY A 252 -14.31 -22.73 10.55
CA GLY A 252 -15.36 -22.87 11.57
C GLY A 252 -15.22 -21.94 12.78
N SER A 253 -14.18 -21.08 12.82
CA SER A 253 -13.97 -20.07 13.86
C SER A 253 -14.50 -18.70 13.43
N PHE A 254 -14.43 -17.71 14.34
CA PHE A 254 -14.77 -16.32 14.03
C PHE A 254 -13.70 -15.70 13.13
N ARG A 255 -14.06 -15.29 11.92
CA ARG A 255 -13.13 -14.87 10.87
C ARG A 255 -13.47 -13.48 10.34
N VAL A 256 -12.48 -12.61 10.30
CA VAL A 256 -12.61 -11.22 9.83
C VAL A 256 -11.64 -10.99 8.67
N TYR A 257 -12.17 -10.60 7.53
CA TYR A 257 -11.40 -10.27 6.34
C TYR A 257 -11.33 -8.75 6.19
N VAL A 258 -10.14 -8.20 6.23
CA VAL A 258 -9.92 -6.76 6.06
C VAL A 258 -9.63 -6.49 4.59
N SER A 259 -10.56 -5.82 3.91
CA SER A 259 -10.52 -5.61 2.47
C SER A 259 -10.87 -4.18 2.09
N GLY A 260 -10.16 -3.62 1.11
CA GLY A 260 -10.53 -2.35 0.49
C GLY A 260 -11.57 -2.48 -0.63
N TRP A 261 -11.93 -3.70 -1.04
CA TRP A 261 -12.88 -3.98 -2.13
C TRP A 261 -14.34 -4.13 -1.66
N GLU A 262 -14.66 -3.68 -0.46
CA GLU A 262 -16.02 -3.57 0.04
C GLU A 262 -16.46 -2.10 -0.02
N PHE A 263 -17.56 -1.81 -0.71
CA PHE A 263 -18.05 -0.46 -0.95
C PHE A 263 -19.49 -0.24 -0.46
N ASP A 264 -20.27 -1.31 -0.35
CA ASP A 264 -21.71 -1.23 -0.05
C ASP A 264 -21.97 -1.16 1.46
N SER A 265 -21.11 -1.74 2.28
CA SER A 265 -21.27 -1.80 3.73
C SER A 265 -19.93 -1.65 4.45
N PRO A 266 -19.89 -0.96 5.62
CA PRO A 266 -18.67 -0.86 6.42
C PRO A 266 -18.23 -2.22 6.99
N CYS A 267 -19.19 -3.11 7.25
CA CYS A 267 -18.98 -4.46 7.74
C CYS A 267 -20.15 -5.35 7.28
N ARG A 268 -19.85 -6.52 6.77
CA ARG A 268 -20.87 -7.46 6.30
C ARG A 268 -20.50 -8.89 6.66
N GLU A 269 -21.45 -9.61 7.26
CA GLU A 269 -21.38 -11.07 7.38
C GLU A 269 -21.77 -11.68 6.03
N PHE A 270 -20.94 -12.58 5.49
CA PHE A 270 -21.21 -13.24 4.21
C PHE A 270 -21.30 -14.77 4.33
N ALA A 271 -20.89 -15.33 5.47
CA ALA A 271 -21.08 -16.72 5.87
C ALA A 271 -21.11 -16.78 7.40
N ASP A 272 -21.53 -17.91 7.98
CA ASP A 272 -21.57 -18.09 9.43
C ASP A 272 -20.22 -17.76 10.06
N LYS A 273 -20.19 -16.76 10.95
CA LYS A 273 -18.99 -16.22 11.62
C LYS A 273 -17.90 -15.70 10.68
N GLU A 274 -18.21 -15.42 9.42
CA GLU A 274 -17.26 -14.86 8.46
C GLU A 274 -17.68 -13.45 8.02
N TYR A 275 -16.83 -12.46 8.31
CA TYR A 275 -17.11 -11.05 8.13
C TYR A 275 -16.09 -10.40 7.19
N VAL A 276 -16.55 -9.50 6.32
CA VAL A 276 -15.67 -8.57 5.60
C VAL A 276 -15.82 -7.18 6.19
N VAL A 277 -14.69 -6.52 6.45
CA VAL A 277 -14.62 -5.14 6.96
C VAL A 277 -13.95 -4.27 5.92
N ALA A 278 -14.59 -3.15 5.59
CA ALA A 278 -14.21 -2.22 4.53
C ALA A 278 -13.07 -1.27 4.95
N LEU A 279 -11.94 -1.82 5.39
CA LEU A 279 -10.75 -1.03 5.72
C LEU A 279 -9.78 -1.02 4.53
N SER A 280 -9.65 0.13 3.88
CA SER A 280 -8.76 0.33 2.73
C SER A 280 -7.51 1.10 3.10
N ASP A 281 -6.43 0.86 2.38
CA ASP A 281 -5.19 1.62 2.33
C ASP A 281 -5.04 2.42 1.03
N HIS A 282 -6.09 2.45 0.20
CA HIS A 282 -6.20 3.28 -1.00
C HIS A 282 -7.32 4.30 -0.87
N SER A 283 -7.17 5.42 -1.55
CA SER A 283 -8.24 6.39 -1.76
C SER A 283 -9.40 5.73 -2.53
N ASP A 284 -10.62 6.02 -2.12
CA ASP A 284 -11.77 5.70 -2.97
C ASP A 284 -11.85 6.67 -4.16
N PHE A 285 -12.88 6.52 -4.98
CA PHE A 285 -13.06 7.37 -6.17
C PHE A 285 -13.04 8.87 -5.84
N ASP A 286 -13.74 9.30 -4.79
CA ASP A 286 -13.81 10.71 -4.43
C ASP A 286 -12.45 11.25 -3.95
N GLY A 287 -11.68 10.44 -3.21
CA GLY A 287 -10.32 10.79 -2.81
C GLY A 287 -9.35 10.92 -3.99
N LEU A 288 -9.45 10.04 -5.00
CA LEU A 288 -8.65 10.15 -6.24
C LEU A 288 -8.99 11.44 -7.01
N ILE A 289 -10.28 11.77 -7.16
CA ILE A 289 -10.74 13.00 -7.82
C ILE A 289 -10.31 14.24 -7.04
N GLU A 290 -10.37 14.19 -5.72
CA GLU A 290 -9.92 15.29 -4.85
C GLU A 290 -8.42 15.56 -4.97
N TYR A 291 -7.60 14.50 -5.09
CA TYR A 291 -6.16 14.67 -5.33
C TYR A 291 -5.92 15.42 -6.65
N VAL A 292 -6.57 15.02 -7.75
CA VAL A 292 -6.45 15.70 -9.05
C VAL A 292 -6.88 17.17 -8.95
N ARG A 293 -8.01 17.44 -8.28
CA ARG A 293 -8.53 18.80 -8.08
C ARG A 293 -7.52 19.72 -7.36
N ARG A 294 -6.88 19.19 -6.31
CA ARG A 294 -5.93 19.96 -5.49
C ARG A 294 -4.57 20.09 -6.15
N SER A 295 -4.08 19.06 -6.83
CA SER A 295 -2.79 19.03 -7.52
C SER A 295 -2.74 19.92 -8.77
N LYS A 296 -3.88 20.25 -9.38
CA LYS A 296 -4.07 21.14 -10.56
C LYS A 296 -3.16 20.81 -11.74
N PRO A 297 -3.03 19.54 -12.15
CA PRO A 297 -2.11 19.17 -13.22
C PRO A 297 -2.58 19.62 -14.60
N LYS A 298 -1.64 19.82 -15.53
CA LYS A 298 -1.91 20.03 -16.95
C LYS A 298 -2.22 18.73 -17.68
N LEU A 299 -1.61 17.63 -17.20
CA LEU A 299 -1.81 16.28 -17.74
C LEU A 299 -1.92 15.27 -16.59
N VAL A 300 -2.89 14.37 -16.67
CA VAL A 300 -2.98 13.20 -15.77
C VAL A 300 -2.72 11.92 -16.55
N ILE A 301 -1.86 11.06 -16.02
CA ILE A 301 -1.64 9.69 -16.49
C ILE A 301 -2.11 8.74 -15.39
N THR A 302 -3.09 7.91 -15.68
CA THR A 302 -3.53 6.87 -14.74
C THR A 302 -2.83 5.57 -15.03
N ASP A 303 -2.34 4.90 -13.99
CA ASP A 303 -1.71 3.59 -14.10
C ASP A 303 -2.75 2.54 -14.51
N ASN A 304 -2.62 2.05 -15.76
CA ASN A 304 -3.48 1.02 -16.35
C ASN A 304 -2.78 -0.35 -16.39
N PHE A 305 -1.61 -0.47 -15.79
CA PHE A 305 -0.91 -1.75 -15.66
C PHE A 305 -1.43 -2.54 -14.46
N ARG A 306 -1.52 -1.88 -13.29
CA ARG A 306 -2.00 -2.48 -12.04
C ARG A 306 -3.51 -2.65 -12.04
N VAL A 307 -4.01 -3.42 -11.07
CA VAL A 307 -5.45 -3.66 -10.91
C VAL A 307 -6.16 -2.34 -10.60
N GLY A 308 -7.29 -2.08 -11.29
CA GLY A 308 -8.06 -0.87 -11.06
C GLY A 308 -8.89 -0.42 -12.27
N HIS A 309 -9.39 0.81 -12.18
CA HIS A 309 -10.33 1.38 -13.15
C HIS A 309 -9.74 2.61 -13.89
N ALA A 310 -8.49 2.51 -14.36
CA ALA A 310 -7.74 3.61 -14.96
C ALA A 310 -8.47 4.31 -16.11
N ARG A 311 -9.07 3.56 -17.04
CA ARG A 311 -9.80 4.13 -18.18
C ARG A 311 -11.06 4.88 -17.75
N THR A 312 -11.74 4.40 -16.71
CA THR A 312 -12.92 5.06 -16.15
C THR A 312 -12.52 6.35 -15.46
N LEU A 313 -11.45 6.32 -14.67
CA LEU A 313 -10.92 7.51 -14.00
C LEU A 313 -10.53 8.60 -15.00
N VAL A 314 -9.86 8.24 -16.11
CA VAL A 314 -9.56 9.19 -17.21
C VAL A 314 -10.80 9.87 -17.76
N LYS A 315 -11.88 9.11 -18.01
CA LYS A 315 -13.15 9.68 -18.49
C LYS A 315 -13.74 10.69 -17.51
N GLU A 316 -13.72 10.35 -16.22
CA GLU A 316 -14.24 11.20 -15.15
C GLU A 316 -13.39 12.47 -14.96
N ILE A 317 -12.07 12.38 -15.01
CA ILE A 317 -11.15 13.53 -14.93
C ILE A 317 -11.41 14.50 -16.10
N ARG A 318 -11.46 14.00 -17.32
CA ARG A 318 -11.75 14.84 -18.50
C ARG A 318 -13.11 15.52 -18.40
N LYS A 319 -14.15 14.78 -18.00
CA LYS A 319 -15.51 15.28 -17.84
C LYS A 319 -15.61 16.38 -16.77
N ARG A 320 -14.95 16.20 -15.63
CA ARG A 320 -15.08 17.09 -14.45
C ARG A 320 -14.20 18.33 -14.53
N PHE A 321 -12.99 18.20 -15.09
CA PHE A 321 -11.97 19.25 -15.02
C PHE A 321 -11.54 19.79 -16.38
N GLY A 322 -11.91 19.15 -17.49
CA GLY A 322 -11.42 19.52 -18.82
C GLY A 322 -9.92 19.29 -19.03
N ILE A 323 -9.25 18.57 -18.10
CA ILE A 323 -7.82 18.33 -18.13
C ILE A 323 -7.50 17.17 -19.07
N SER A 324 -6.38 17.26 -19.80
CA SER A 324 -5.84 16.14 -20.57
C SER A 324 -5.53 14.96 -19.65
N ALA A 325 -6.04 13.78 -19.97
CA ALA A 325 -5.79 12.56 -19.19
C ALA A 325 -5.62 11.33 -20.07
N LEU A 326 -4.76 10.41 -19.69
CA LEU A 326 -4.41 9.19 -20.43
C LEU A 326 -4.35 7.99 -19.48
N ALA A 327 -4.86 6.84 -19.91
CA ALA A 327 -4.62 5.56 -19.22
C ALA A 327 -3.47 4.83 -19.91
N LEU A 328 -2.36 4.62 -19.20
CA LEU A 328 -1.17 3.94 -19.75
C LEU A 328 -0.79 2.73 -18.88
N PRO A 329 -0.26 1.65 -19.48
CA PRO A 329 -0.10 1.44 -20.92
C PRO A 329 -1.43 1.33 -21.63
N LYS A 330 -1.46 1.67 -22.93
CA LYS A 330 -2.61 1.36 -23.75
C LYS A 330 -2.73 -0.15 -23.88
N LYS A 331 -3.72 -0.77 -23.27
CA LYS A 331 -4.08 -2.16 -23.53
C LYS A 331 -4.91 -2.17 -24.80
N TYR A 332 -4.37 -2.73 -25.87
CA TYR A 332 -5.14 -3.07 -27.04
C TYR A 332 -6.08 -4.21 -26.63
N GLY A 333 -7.40 -3.95 -26.63
CA GLY A 333 -8.43 -4.94 -26.39
C GLY A 333 -8.58 -5.89 -27.54
#